data_23198f8f4999cbd91bd854d02c66afc0
#
_entry.id   23198f8f4999cbd91bd854d02c66afc0
#
_cell.length_a   1.000
_cell.length_b   1.000
_cell.length_c   1.000
_cell.angle_alpha   90.00
_cell.angle_beta   90.00
_cell.angle_gamma   90.00
#
_symmetry.space_group_name_H-M   'P 1'
#
loop_
_entity.id
_entity.type
_entity.pdbx_description
1 polymer ?
#
loop_
_entity_poly.entity_id
_entity_poly.type
_entity_poly.pdbx_seq_one_letter_code
_entity_poly.pdbx_strand_id
1 'polypeptide(L)'
;VEKVADEANENYKTVQRYIRLTNLVPPLLQMVDDDRIAFSPAVELSYLTRDEQAELWDLIGREDATPSLSQALRMKKLSREGGLTAEELYAILTEEKPNQKEQVRIKTESLRKYFPRNYSVQQMEREILKLLETRYRTRNRGER
;
A
#
# COMPACT_ATOMS: atom_id res chain seq x y z
N VAL A 1 -22.02 15.50 -26.27
CA VAL A 1 -22.02 14.16 -26.87
C VAL A 1 -20.82 13.34 -26.39
N GLU A 2 -19.62 13.93 -26.41
CA GLU A 2 -18.43 13.23 -25.91
C GLU A 2 -18.50 12.88 -24.43
N LYS A 3 -19.03 13.78 -23.58
CA LYS A 3 -19.20 13.53 -22.15
C LYS A 3 -20.11 12.36 -21.85
N VAL A 4 -21.20 12.24 -22.59
CA VAL A 4 -22.18 11.12 -22.41
C VAL A 4 -21.53 9.79 -22.83
N ALA A 5 -20.74 9.79 -23.91
CA ALA A 5 -20.03 8.60 -24.37
C ALA A 5 -18.95 8.18 -23.36
N ASP A 6 -18.20 9.14 -22.77
CA ASP A 6 -17.18 8.87 -21.75
C ASP A 6 -17.79 8.34 -20.47
N GLU A 7 -18.91 8.93 -20.01
CA GLU A 7 -19.65 8.47 -18.83
C GLU A 7 -20.19 7.05 -19.03
N ALA A 8 -20.73 6.75 -20.23
CA ALA A 8 -21.22 5.41 -20.57
C ALA A 8 -20.07 4.39 -20.58
N ASN A 9 -18.89 4.74 -21.09
CA ASN A 9 -17.71 3.90 -21.07
C ASN A 9 -17.21 3.64 -19.66
N GLU A 10 -17.19 4.65 -18.79
CA GLU A 10 -16.79 4.52 -17.40
C GLU A 10 -17.76 3.60 -16.63
N ASN A 11 -19.05 3.77 -16.85
CA ASN A 11 -20.08 2.91 -16.24
C ASN A 11 -19.94 1.46 -16.72
N TYR A 12 -19.68 1.24 -18.00
CA TYR A 12 -19.46 -0.09 -18.55
C TYR A 12 -18.23 -0.77 -17.93
N LYS A 13 -17.11 -0.06 -17.83
CA LYS A 13 -15.89 -0.57 -17.19
C LYS A 13 -16.12 -0.92 -15.74
N THR A 14 -16.86 -0.08 -15.01
CA THR A 14 -17.20 -0.31 -13.61
C THR A 14 -18.05 -1.57 -13.45
N VAL A 15 -19.07 -1.75 -14.30
CA VAL A 15 -19.90 -2.97 -14.31
C VAL A 15 -19.04 -4.21 -14.59
N GLN A 16 -18.13 -4.14 -15.56
CA GLN A 16 -17.24 -5.25 -15.87
C GLN A 16 -16.35 -5.61 -14.66
N ARG A 17 -15.88 -4.64 -13.93
CA ARG A 17 -15.06 -4.87 -12.72
C ARG A 17 -15.89 -5.54 -11.62
N TYR A 18 -17.14 -5.13 -11.41
CA TYR A 18 -18.04 -5.80 -10.46
C TYR A 18 -18.34 -7.24 -10.87
N ILE A 19 -18.58 -7.48 -12.15
CA ILE A 19 -18.76 -8.84 -12.69
C ILE A 19 -17.51 -9.68 -12.43
N ARG A 20 -16.33 -9.09 -12.60
CA ARG A 20 -15.06 -9.79 -12.38
C ARG A 20 -14.92 -10.31 -10.94
N LEU A 21 -15.48 -9.60 -9.95
CA LEU A 21 -15.46 -10.05 -8.55
C LEU A 21 -16.11 -11.41 -8.35
N THR A 22 -17.02 -11.82 -9.23
CA THR A 22 -17.67 -13.14 -9.12
C THR A 22 -16.68 -14.31 -9.32
N ASN A 23 -15.49 -14.03 -9.81
CA ASN A 23 -14.42 -15.02 -9.97
C ASN A 23 -13.58 -15.19 -8.71
N LEU A 24 -13.85 -14.41 -7.66
CA LEU A 24 -13.22 -14.61 -6.35
C LEU A 24 -13.84 -15.81 -5.65
N VAL A 25 -13.01 -16.57 -4.94
CA VAL A 25 -13.53 -17.63 -4.05
C VAL A 25 -14.39 -16.97 -2.94
N PRO A 26 -15.44 -17.66 -2.46
CA PRO A 26 -16.38 -17.07 -1.51
C PRO A 26 -15.73 -16.37 -0.28
N PRO A 27 -14.71 -16.96 0.37
CA PRO A 27 -14.06 -16.28 1.50
C PRO A 27 -13.44 -14.92 1.16
N LEU A 28 -12.82 -14.78 -0.02
CA LEU A 28 -12.24 -13.52 -0.46
C LEU A 28 -13.33 -12.51 -0.84
N LEU A 29 -14.39 -12.98 -1.49
CA LEU A 29 -15.53 -12.13 -1.81
C LEU A 29 -16.18 -11.56 -0.54
N GLN A 30 -16.30 -12.38 0.50
CA GLN A 30 -16.82 -11.94 1.80
C GLN A 30 -15.93 -10.85 2.41
N MET A 31 -14.62 -10.95 2.27
CA MET A 31 -13.69 -9.92 2.75
C MET A 31 -13.87 -8.59 2.02
N VAL A 32 -14.24 -8.61 0.73
CA VAL A 32 -14.58 -7.41 -0.02
C VAL A 32 -15.88 -6.79 0.51
N ASP A 33 -16.90 -7.62 0.76
CA ASP A 33 -18.17 -7.17 1.32
C ASP A 33 -18.00 -6.57 2.72
N ASP A 34 -17.07 -7.08 3.50
CA ASP A 34 -16.72 -6.59 4.85
C ASP A 34 -15.75 -5.40 4.84
N ASP A 35 -15.44 -4.84 3.69
CA ASP A 35 -14.49 -3.73 3.51
C ASP A 35 -13.06 -4.03 4.00
N ARG A 36 -12.70 -5.30 4.12
CA ARG A 36 -11.34 -5.72 4.53
C ARG A 36 -10.37 -5.73 3.36
N ILE A 37 -10.87 -5.99 2.15
CA ILE A 37 -10.11 -5.88 0.91
C ILE A 37 -10.79 -4.81 0.06
N ALA A 38 -10.02 -3.82 -0.41
CA ALA A 38 -10.54 -2.76 -1.26
C ALA A 38 -10.93 -3.30 -2.64
N PHE A 39 -11.81 -2.58 -3.32
CA PHE A 39 -12.37 -2.99 -4.61
C PHE A 39 -11.29 -3.21 -5.69
N SER A 40 -10.37 -2.25 -5.86
CA SER A 40 -9.35 -2.34 -6.90
C SER A 40 -8.38 -3.51 -6.73
N PRO A 41 -7.79 -3.75 -5.53
CA PRO A 41 -7.02 -4.97 -5.31
C PRO A 41 -7.83 -6.24 -5.55
N ALA A 42 -9.08 -6.28 -5.12
CA ALA A 42 -9.95 -7.44 -5.28
C ALA A 42 -10.16 -7.82 -6.74
N VAL A 43 -10.36 -6.84 -7.62
CA VAL A 43 -10.50 -7.07 -9.07
C VAL A 43 -9.24 -7.74 -9.62
N GLU A 44 -8.07 -7.28 -9.22
CA GLU A 44 -6.80 -7.87 -9.67
C GLU A 44 -6.60 -9.28 -9.12
N LEU A 45 -7.00 -9.54 -7.88
CA LEU A 45 -6.92 -10.88 -7.27
C LEU A 45 -7.87 -11.87 -7.95
N SER A 46 -8.95 -11.42 -8.57
CA SER A 46 -9.90 -12.28 -9.27
C SER A 46 -9.27 -13.00 -10.48
N TYR A 47 -8.12 -12.53 -10.95
CA TYR A 47 -7.38 -13.15 -12.05
C TYR A 47 -6.48 -14.31 -11.60
N LEU A 48 -6.28 -14.50 -10.31
CA LEU A 48 -5.55 -15.63 -9.76
C LEU A 48 -6.35 -16.92 -9.94
N THR A 49 -5.67 -18.06 -9.98
CA THR A 49 -6.36 -19.35 -9.99
C THR A 49 -7.07 -19.56 -8.65
N ARG A 50 -8.02 -20.48 -8.61
CA ARG A 50 -8.76 -20.79 -7.37
C ARG A 50 -7.84 -21.31 -6.27
N ASP A 51 -6.85 -22.10 -6.63
CA ASP A 51 -5.86 -22.63 -5.69
C ASP A 51 -5.00 -21.50 -5.11
N GLU A 52 -4.55 -20.58 -5.95
CA GLU A 52 -3.80 -19.40 -5.51
C GLU A 52 -4.62 -18.51 -4.59
N GLN A 53 -5.89 -18.30 -4.92
CA GLN A 53 -6.81 -17.52 -4.09
C GLN A 53 -7.06 -18.17 -2.72
N ALA A 54 -7.22 -19.50 -2.70
CA ALA A 54 -7.41 -20.23 -1.45
C ALA A 54 -6.18 -20.12 -0.55
N GLU A 55 -5.00 -20.23 -1.14
CA GLU A 55 -3.73 -20.08 -0.45
C GLU A 55 -3.54 -18.66 0.09
N LEU A 56 -3.88 -17.66 -0.72
CA LEU A 56 -3.85 -16.27 -0.30
C LEU A 56 -4.79 -16.01 0.88
N TRP A 57 -6.01 -16.56 0.84
CA TRP A 57 -6.96 -16.40 1.93
C TRP A 57 -6.43 -16.98 3.25
N ASP A 58 -5.80 -18.13 3.19
CA ASP A 58 -5.17 -18.76 4.34
C ASP A 58 -4.04 -17.90 4.91
N LEU A 59 -3.20 -17.35 4.04
CA LEU A 59 -2.12 -16.45 4.43
C LEU A 59 -2.64 -15.14 5.06
N ILE A 60 -3.70 -14.58 4.51
CA ILE A 60 -4.33 -13.36 5.07
C ILE A 60 -4.76 -13.61 6.51
N GLY A 61 -5.36 -14.77 6.77
CA GLY A 61 -5.78 -15.15 8.12
C GLY A 61 -4.62 -15.34 9.08
N ARG A 62 -3.53 -15.96 8.62
CA ARG A 62 -2.35 -16.25 9.46
C ARG A 62 -1.52 -15.00 9.75
N GLU A 63 -1.36 -14.14 8.78
CA GLU A 63 -0.48 -12.96 8.88
C GLU A 63 -1.21 -11.68 9.28
N ASP A 64 -2.54 -11.72 9.35
CA ASP A 64 -3.40 -10.56 9.62
C ASP A 64 -3.05 -9.38 8.72
N ALA A 65 -2.87 -9.63 7.44
CA ALA A 65 -2.50 -8.64 6.43
C ALA A 65 -3.34 -8.84 5.18
N THR A 66 -3.70 -7.75 4.51
CA THR A 66 -4.44 -7.78 3.25
C THR A 66 -3.60 -7.15 2.15
N PRO A 67 -3.71 -7.65 0.90
CA PRO A 67 -2.89 -7.12 -0.20
C PRO A 67 -3.33 -5.72 -0.62
N SER A 68 -2.34 -4.87 -0.89
CA SER A 68 -2.55 -3.57 -1.53
C SER A 68 -2.74 -3.76 -3.04
N LEU A 69 -3.12 -2.68 -3.75
CA LEU A 69 -3.25 -2.72 -5.20
C LEU A 69 -1.94 -3.12 -5.88
N SER A 70 -0.81 -2.55 -5.47
CA SER A 70 0.49 -2.87 -6.06
C SER A 70 0.87 -4.34 -5.81
N GLN A 71 0.58 -4.86 -4.63
CA GLN A 71 0.81 -6.27 -4.29
C GLN A 71 -0.07 -7.19 -5.16
N ALA A 72 -1.36 -6.85 -5.28
CA ALA A 72 -2.30 -7.62 -6.10
C ALA A 72 -1.89 -7.64 -7.58
N LEU A 73 -1.41 -6.53 -8.11
CA LEU A 73 -0.91 -6.46 -9.48
C LEU A 73 0.31 -7.36 -9.70
N ARG A 74 1.23 -7.39 -8.73
CA ARG A 74 2.41 -8.28 -8.80
C ARG A 74 2.00 -9.76 -8.71
N MET A 75 1.06 -10.09 -7.85
CA MET A 75 0.52 -11.45 -7.74
C MET A 75 -0.12 -11.89 -9.05
N LYS A 76 -0.93 -11.04 -9.65
CA LYS A 76 -1.56 -11.29 -10.96
C LYS A 76 -0.51 -11.52 -12.04
N LYS A 77 0.52 -10.69 -12.10
CA LYS A 77 1.60 -10.82 -13.08
C LYS A 77 2.32 -12.17 -12.94
N LEU A 78 2.70 -12.53 -11.73
CA LEU A 78 3.37 -13.80 -11.43
C LEU A 78 2.47 -15.00 -11.77
N SER A 79 1.18 -14.91 -11.45
CA SER A 79 0.21 -15.95 -11.79
C SER A 79 0.12 -16.17 -13.31
N ARG A 80 0.09 -15.10 -14.09
CA ARG A 80 0.08 -15.17 -15.56
C ARG A 80 1.34 -15.80 -16.14
N GLU A 81 2.47 -15.54 -15.49
CA GLU A 81 3.76 -16.12 -15.90
C GLU A 81 3.93 -17.57 -15.40
N GLY A 82 2.95 -18.08 -14.67
CA GLY A 82 2.99 -19.43 -14.13
C GLY A 82 3.91 -19.62 -12.93
N GLY A 83 4.36 -18.51 -12.33
CA GLY A 83 5.36 -18.52 -11.26
C GLY A 83 4.87 -18.08 -9.89
N LEU A 84 3.57 -18.00 -9.64
CA LEU A 84 3.06 -17.61 -8.32
C LEU A 84 3.01 -18.80 -7.37
N THR A 85 4.05 -18.94 -6.57
CA THR A 85 4.16 -20.01 -5.55
C THR A 85 3.64 -19.50 -4.20
N ALA A 86 3.41 -20.42 -3.26
CA ALA A 86 3.07 -20.10 -1.89
C ALA A 86 4.12 -19.20 -1.22
N GLU A 87 5.39 -19.47 -1.51
CA GLU A 87 6.51 -18.69 -0.99
C GLU A 87 6.50 -17.25 -1.51
N GLU A 88 6.20 -17.07 -2.80
CA GLU A 88 6.09 -15.74 -3.40
C GLU A 88 4.88 -14.97 -2.86
N LEU A 89 3.74 -15.63 -2.69
CA LEU A 89 2.57 -15.05 -2.04
C LEU A 89 2.91 -14.55 -0.64
N TYR A 90 3.57 -15.38 0.14
CA TYR A 90 4.00 -15.04 1.50
C TYR A 90 4.95 -13.84 1.48
N ALA A 91 5.96 -13.86 0.62
CA ALA A 91 6.94 -12.80 0.52
C ALA A 91 6.31 -11.45 0.14
N ILE A 92 5.38 -11.46 -0.82
CA ILE A 92 4.69 -10.24 -1.25
C ILE A 92 3.77 -9.71 -0.14
N LEU A 93 2.98 -10.60 0.47
CA LEU A 93 1.99 -10.20 1.47
C LEU A 93 2.65 -9.65 2.74
N THR A 94 3.79 -10.20 3.13
CA THR A 94 4.48 -9.84 4.38
C THR A 94 5.57 -8.79 4.20
N GLU A 95 5.78 -8.26 3.00
CA GLU A 95 6.75 -7.19 2.78
C GLU A 95 6.35 -5.92 3.54
N GLU A 96 7.36 -5.13 3.93
CA GLU A 96 7.13 -3.86 4.62
C GLU A 96 6.52 -2.85 3.66
N LYS A 97 5.30 -2.38 3.98
CA LYS A 97 4.63 -1.35 3.18
C LYS A 97 5.21 0.02 3.52
N PRO A 98 5.50 0.88 2.52
CA PRO A 98 6.05 2.21 2.78
C PRO A 98 5.22 3.05 3.77
N ASN A 99 3.89 2.90 3.75
CA ASN A 99 2.99 3.62 4.63
C ASN A 99 3.00 3.12 6.08
N GLN A 100 3.62 1.98 6.36
CA GLN A 100 3.73 1.39 7.70
C GLN A 100 5.03 1.74 8.40
N LYS A 101 5.98 2.39 7.72
CA LYS A 101 7.20 2.87 8.34
C LYS A 101 6.88 4.00 9.30
N GLU A 102 7.47 3.95 10.49
CA GLU A 102 7.31 5.03 11.45
C GLU A 102 7.86 6.33 10.88
N GLN A 103 7.05 7.36 10.93
CA GLN A 103 7.41 8.68 10.43
C GLN A 103 6.97 9.74 11.42
N VAL A 104 7.84 10.71 11.65
CA VAL A 104 7.47 11.93 12.38
C VAL A 104 7.16 13.00 11.34
N ARG A 105 5.96 13.56 11.41
CA ARG A 105 5.54 14.63 10.49
C ARG A 105 5.40 15.94 11.27
N ILE A 106 6.09 16.96 10.80
CA ILE A 106 6.01 18.31 11.36
C ILE A 106 5.52 19.24 10.26
N LYS A 107 4.52 20.07 10.59
CA LYS A 107 3.99 21.04 9.63
C LYS A 107 5.09 22.03 9.24
N THR A 108 5.27 22.24 7.95
CA THR A 108 6.26 23.19 7.41
C THR A 108 6.05 24.60 7.95
N GLU A 109 4.79 25.03 8.15
CA GLU A 109 4.45 26.32 8.72
C GLU A 109 5.07 26.53 10.10
N SER A 110 5.11 25.49 10.94
CA SER A 110 5.70 25.54 12.26
C SER A 110 7.22 25.70 12.25
N LEU A 111 7.86 25.25 11.18
CA LEU A 111 9.31 25.31 11.01
C LEU A 111 9.81 26.55 10.27
N ARG A 112 8.98 27.13 9.38
CA ARG A 112 9.36 28.24 8.49
C ARG A 112 9.89 29.46 9.24
N LYS A 113 9.35 29.78 10.39
CA LYS A 113 9.81 30.93 11.21
C LYS A 113 11.24 30.81 11.73
N TYR A 114 11.80 29.60 11.73
CA TYR A 114 13.17 29.32 12.21
C TYR A 114 14.19 29.22 11.07
N PHE A 115 13.76 29.26 9.82
CA PHE A 115 14.60 29.07 8.66
C PHE A 115 14.42 30.19 7.61
N PRO A 116 15.47 30.47 6.81
CA PRO A 116 15.33 31.39 5.68
C PRO A 116 14.25 30.91 4.69
N ARG A 117 13.60 31.86 4.03
CA ARG A 117 12.52 31.58 3.08
C ARG A 117 12.93 30.70 1.91
N ASN A 118 14.20 30.75 1.52
CA ASN A 118 14.75 29.98 0.40
C ASN A 118 15.17 28.55 0.77
N TYR A 119 15.06 28.15 2.04
CA TYR A 119 15.38 26.78 2.46
C TYR A 119 14.33 25.80 1.93
N SER A 120 14.82 24.72 1.30
CA SER A 120 13.96 23.58 0.93
C SER A 120 13.65 22.75 2.18
N VAL A 121 12.63 21.89 2.06
CA VAL A 121 12.26 20.94 3.14
C VAL A 121 13.47 20.05 3.48
N GLN A 122 14.23 19.62 2.47
CA GLN A 122 15.42 18.80 2.66
C GLN A 122 16.52 19.52 3.42
N GLN A 123 16.73 20.80 3.14
CA GLN A 123 17.70 21.62 3.88
C GLN A 123 17.28 21.81 5.34
N MET A 124 15.99 22.03 5.59
CA MET A 124 15.45 22.11 6.95
C MET A 124 15.66 20.81 7.72
N GLU A 125 15.39 19.68 7.10
CA GLU A 125 15.60 18.36 7.70
C GLU A 125 17.05 18.14 8.10
N ARG A 126 18.01 18.46 7.24
CA ARG A 126 19.45 18.35 7.53
C ARG A 126 19.85 19.21 8.72
N GLU A 127 19.38 20.44 8.77
CA GLU A 127 19.67 21.36 9.88
C GLU A 127 19.12 20.84 11.22
N ILE A 128 17.88 20.34 11.20
CA ILE A 128 17.23 19.77 12.38
C ILE A 128 18.03 18.56 12.89
N LEU A 129 18.44 17.65 12.00
CA LEU A 129 19.22 16.48 12.37
C LEU A 129 20.57 16.87 12.98
N LYS A 130 21.25 17.88 12.42
CA LYS A 130 22.51 18.40 12.97
C LYS A 130 22.33 18.96 14.35
N LEU A 131 21.28 19.74 14.59
CA LEU A 131 20.98 20.31 15.89
C LEU A 131 20.70 19.23 16.92
N LEU A 132 19.94 18.21 16.57
CA LEU A 132 19.63 17.08 17.44
C LEU A 132 20.88 16.27 17.77
N GLU A 133 21.75 16.04 16.81
CA GLU A 133 23.00 15.34 17.00
C GLU A 133 23.93 16.11 17.98
N THR A 134 24.06 17.41 17.78
CA THR A 134 24.84 18.26 18.66
C THR A 134 24.32 18.23 20.10
N ARG A 135 23.01 18.33 20.27
CA ARG A 135 22.36 18.28 21.57
C ARG A 135 22.55 16.92 22.25
N TYR A 136 22.46 15.84 21.49
CA TYR A 136 22.70 14.49 21.99
C TYR A 136 24.12 14.31 22.51
N ARG A 137 25.12 14.76 21.76
CA ARG A 137 26.53 14.73 22.18
C ARG A 137 26.78 15.55 23.44
N THR A 138 26.19 16.73 23.53
CA THR A 138 26.31 17.59 24.70
C THR A 138 25.70 16.95 25.94
N ARG A 139 24.52 16.30 25.81
CA ARG A 139 23.88 15.56 26.90
C ARG A 139 24.76 14.43 27.43
N ASN A 140 25.30 13.64 26.51
CA ASN A 140 26.15 12.50 26.86
C ASN A 140 27.44 12.92 27.56
N ARG A 141 27.99 14.08 27.22
CA ARG A 141 29.15 14.66 27.91
C ARG A 141 28.80 15.15 29.29
N GLY A 142 27.57 15.62 29.50
CA GLY A 142 27.10 16.11 30.80
C GLY A 142 26.80 15.01 31.81
N GLU A 143 26.58 13.78 31.39
CA GLU A 143 26.31 12.62 32.25
C GLU A 143 27.57 11.96 32.79
N ARG A 144 28.74 12.44 32.43
CA ARG A 144 30.02 12.03 32.97
C ARG A 144 30.40 12.94 34.14
#